data_5d7fc6b5b2c7d53e3956d57c08dbfdf4
#
_entry.id   5d7fc6b5b2c7d53e3956d57c08dbfdf4
#
_cell.length_a   1.000
_cell.length_b   1.000
_cell.length_c   1.000
_cell.angle_alpha   90.00
_cell.angle_beta   90.00
_cell.angle_gamma   90.00
#
_symmetry.space_group_name_H-M   'P 1'
#
loop_
_entity.id
_entity.type
_entity.pdbx_description
1 polymer ?
#
loop_
_entity_poly.entity_id
_entity_poly.type
_entity_poly.pdbx_seq_one_letter_code
_entity_poly.pdbx_strand_id
1 'polypeptide(L)'
;NTVFDVQVKRFHAYKRQLMNIMKVMDIYNRRIADPNFHVTPTTFIFSGKAASSYTFAKETIRLINSVADVINNDPRVNEVMKVCFIPNFRVSNAQLIYPAAEISEQISTAGKEASGTSNMKLMMNGAITLGTLDGANIEVEQLWASNSYFAWDTLNGDRERLGRVMDELKDNTFAGLSGNFESIYNELMNNNDPDLVMADFRSYVDAWEKLTGSYGDQETWNRKALLNTASSGW
;
A
#
# COMPACT_ATOMS: atom_id res chain seq x y z
N ASN A 1 6.20 19.87 6.52
CA ASN A 1 4.90 19.16 6.43
C ASN A 1 5.10 17.86 5.67
N THR A 2 4.48 16.78 6.12
CA THR A 2 4.51 15.46 5.50
C THR A 2 3.09 14.90 5.44
N VAL A 3 2.74 14.19 4.39
CA VAL A 3 1.49 13.43 4.30
C VAL A 3 1.61 12.19 5.19
N PHE A 4 0.67 11.94 6.07
CA PHE A 4 0.53 10.66 6.76
C PHE A 4 -0.39 9.73 5.97
N ASP A 5 0.24 8.80 5.27
CA ASP A 5 -0.40 7.73 4.50
C ASP A 5 -0.56 6.50 5.40
N VAL A 6 -1.79 6.11 5.71
CA VAL A 6 -2.10 5.21 6.82
C VAL A 6 -2.82 3.96 6.34
N GLN A 7 -2.23 2.79 6.62
CA GLN A 7 -2.88 1.50 6.49
C GLN A 7 -2.80 0.72 7.81
N VAL A 8 -3.78 0.90 8.67
CA VAL A 8 -3.82 0.29 10.01
C VAL A 8 -5.02 -0.64 10.14
N LYS A 9 -4.78 -1.92 9.85
CA LYS A 9 -5.79 -2.98 9.86
C LYS A 9 -5.14 -4.35 10.03
N ARG A 10 -5.94 -5.38 10.37
CA ARG A 10 -5.45 -6.76 10.45
C ARG A 10 -4.74 -7.15 9.16
N PHE A 11 -3.58 -7.81 9.27
CA PHE A 11 -2.85 -8.31 8.11
C PHE A 11 -3.54 -9.53 7.53
N HIS A 12 -3.86 -9.42 6.24
CA HIS A 12 -4.44 -10.50 5.45
C HIS A 12 -4.14 -10.26 3.96
N ALA A 13 -3.98 -11.32 3.16
CA ALA A 13 -3.63 -11.20 1.74
C ALA A 13 -4.61 -10.28 1.00
N TYR A 14 -5.93 -10.49 1.15
CA TYR A 14 -6.94 -9.70 0.45
C TYR A 14 -7.01 -8.22 0.86
N LYS A 15 -6.43 -7.83 2.01
CA LYS A 15 -6.33 -6.41 2.41
C LYS A 15 -5.18 -5.69 1.72
N ARG A 16 -4.35 -6.43 1.02
CA ARG A 16 -3.30 -5.99 0.10
C ARG A 16 -2.27 -5.03 0.70
N GLN A 17 -1.92 -5.20 2.01
CA GLN A 17 -0.79 -4.46 2.59
C GLN A 17 0.50 -4.71 1.80
N LEU A 18 0.63 -5.89 1.17
CA LEU A 18 1.72 -6.17 0.25
C LEU A 18 1.75 -5.18 -0.92
N MET A 19 0.61 -4.90 -1.56
CA MET A 19 0.55 -3.93 -2.66
C MET A 19 0.99 -2.53 -2.23
N ASN A 20 0.62 -2.13 -1.02
CA ASN A 20 1.03 -0.84 -0.47
C ASN A 20 2.55 -0.76 -0.26
N ILE A 21 3.17 -1.76 0.35
CA ILE A 21 4.63 -1.72 0.53
C ILE A 21 5.38 -1.84 -0.81
N MET A 22 4.86 -2.58 -1.79
CA MET A 22 5.41 -2.61 -3.14
C MET A 22 5.35 -1.23 -3.83
N LYS A 23 4.27 -0.46 -3.62
CA LYS A 23 4.19 0.97 -4.03
C LYS A 23 5.35 1.78 -3.43
N VAL A 24 5.61 1.61 -2.14
CA VAL A 24 6.69 2.32 -1.46
C VAL A 24 8.06 1.96 -2.04
N MET A 25 8.29 0.68 -2.36
CA MET A 25 9.52 0.21 -3.02
C MET A 25 9.67 0.83 -4.41
N ASP A 26 8.61 0.89 -5.21
CA ASP A 26 8.65 1.50 -6.55
C ASP A 26 8.98 3.01 -6.49
N ILE A 27 8.34 3.75 -5.58
CA ILE A 27 8.60 5.18 -5.38
C ILE A 27 10.07 5.40 -4.96
N TYR A 28 10.57 4.59 -4.02
CA TYR A 28 11.97 4.61 -3.62
C TYR A 28 12.90 4.37 -4.79
N ASN A 29 12.64 3.33 -5.59
CA ASN A 29 13.44 2.98 -6.76
C ASN A 29 13.53 4.11 -7.79
N ARG A 30 12.40 4.73 -8.06
CA ARG A 30 12.33 5.85 -9.01
C ARG A 30 13.07 7.07 -8.49
N ARG A 31 12.96 7.36 -7.19
CA ARG A 31 13.64 8.50 -6.56
C ARG A 31 15.15 8.32 -6.51
N ILE A 32 15.66 7.11 -6.27
CA ILE A 32 17.11 6.86 -6.30
C ILE A 32 17.68 6.83 -7.72
N ALA A 33 16.86 6.42 -8.70
CA ALA A 33 17.27 6.41 -10.12
C ALA A 33 17.28 7.83 -10.72
N ASP A 34 16.33 8.68 -10.34
CA ASP A 34 16.25 10.08 -10.74
C ASP A 34 16.08 10.99 -9.52
N PRO A 35 17.15 11.69 -9.11
CA PRO A 35 17.08 12.66 -8.00
C PRO A 35 16.10 13.82 -8.23
N ASN A 36 15.64 14.07 -9.46
CA ASN A 36 14.64 15.08 -9.78
C ASN A 36 13.21 14.53 -9.75
N PHE A 37 13.04 13.21 -9.63
CA PHE A 37 11.70 12.63 -9.47
C PHE A 37 11.03 13.21 -8.22
N HIS A 38 9.94 13.94 -8.43
CA HIS A 38 9.25 14.62 -7.34
C HIS A 38 8.45 13.62 -6.50
N VAL A 39 8.74 13.61 -5.21
CA VAL A 39 7.97 12.86 -4.22
C VAL A 39 7.43 13.86 -3.19
N THR A 40 6.12 13.93 -3.06
CA THR A 40 5.51 14.69 -1.96
C THR A 40 5.96 14.07 -0.63
N PRO A 41 6.54 14.85 0.31
CA PRO A 41 7.01 14.31 1.58
C PRO A 41 5.92 13.47 2.26
N THR A 42 6.20 12.18 2.48
CA THR A 42 5.21 11.22 2.97
C THR A 42 5.80 10.31 4.04
N THR A 43 5.05 10.11 5.10
CA THR A 43 5.29 9.08 6.11
C THR A 43 4.24 7.97 5.95
N PHE A 44 4.69 6.81 5.52
CA PHE A 44 3.86 5.62 5.36
C PHE A 44 3.74 4.90 6.70
N ILE A 45 2.53 4.82 7.23
CA ILE A 45 2.25 4.25 8.55
C ILE A 45 1.48 2.95 8.41
N PHE A 46 2.13 1.87 8.80
CA PHE A 46 1.54 0.54 8.86
C PHE A 46 1.32 0.13 10.31
N SER A 47 0.23 -0.56 10.58
CA SER A 47 0.01 -1.23 11.85
C SER A 47 -1.05 -2.31 11.72
N GLY A 48 -0.95 -3.34 12.54
CA GLY A 48 -1.92 -4.43 12.55
C GLY A 48 -1.34 -5.68 13.18
N LYS A 49 -2.16 -6.71 13.22
CA LYS A 49 -1.80 -8.03 13.74
C LYS A 49 -2.05 -9.09 12.69
N ALA A 50 -1.16 -10.08 12.60
CA ALA A 50 -1.34 -11.30 11.81
C ALA A 50 -1.76 -12.45 12.72
N ALA A 51 -2.53 -13.41 12.19
CA ALA A 51 -2.73 -14.68 12.88
C ALA A 51 -1.39 -15.44 13.01
N SER A 52 -1.18 -16.12 14.13
CA SER A 52 0.11 -16.75 14.44
C SER A 52 0.57 -17.79 13.41
N SER A 53 -0.38 -18.48 12.79
CA SER A 53 -0.14 -19.49 11.75
C SER A 53 -0.08 -18.92 10.33
N TYR A 54 -0.40 -17.63 10.13
CA TYR A 54 -0.49 -17.05 8.80
C TYR A 54 0.86 -16.52 8.33
N THR A 55 1.65 -17.41 7.74
CA THR A 55 3.04 -17.13 7.33
C THR A 55 3.12 -15.96 6.34
N PHE A 56 2.30 -15.92 5.31
CA PHE A 56 2.31 -14.84 4.31
C PHE A 56 2.11 -13.44 4.93
N ALA A 57 1.15 -13.30 5.86
CA ALA A 57 0.92 -12.04 6.56
C ALA A 57 2.12 -11.64 7.43
N LYS A 58 2.80 -12.59 8.06
CA LYS A 58 4.02 -12.34 8.85
C LYS A 58 5.20 -11.94 7.97
N GLU A 59 5.36 -12.58 6.81
CA GLU A 59 6.36 -12.22 5.81
C GLU A 59 6.13 -10.80 5.26
N THR A 60 4.86 -10.43 5.04
CA THR A 60 4.52 -9.05 4.64
C THR A 60 4.92 -8.04 5.73
N ILE A 61 4.69 -8.34 7.01
CA ILE A 61 5.14 -7.47 8.13
C ILE A 61 6.67 -7.40 8.15
N ARG A 62 7.36 -8.52 7.94
CA ARG A 62 8.82 -8.56 7.86
C ARG A 62 9.35 -7.69 6.72
N LEU A 63 8.74 -7.78 5.53
CA LEU A 63 9.07 -6.94 4.39
C LEU A 63 8.91 -5.44 4.70
N ILE A 64 7.79 -5.06 5.31
CA ILE A 64 7.55 -3.66 5.69
C ILE A 64 8.68 -3.14 6.60
N ASN A 65 9.09 -3.92 7.60
CA ASN A 65 10.16 -3.51 8.51
C ASN A 65 11.53 -3.44 7.80
N SER A 66 11.83 -4.39 6.92
CA SER A 66 13.08 -4.37 6.15
C SER A 66 13.14 -3.19 5.18
N VAL A 67 12.04 -2.88 4.49
CA VAL A 67 11.93 -1.68 3.64
C VAL A 67 12.07 -0.40 4.47
N ALA A 68 11.47 -0.37 5.67
CA ALA A 68 11.61 0.74 6.60
C ALA A 68 13.07 0.97 6.99
N ASP A 69 13.79 -0.10 7.32
CA ASP A 69 15.22 -0.01 7.67
C ASP A 69 16.06 0.56 6.52
N VAL A 70 15.81 0.15 5.29
CA VAL A 70 16.52 0.68 4.11
C VAL A 70 16.18 2.15 3.90
N ILE A 71 14.90 2.49 3.74
CA ILE A 71 14.45 3.84 3.36
C ILE A 71 14.79 4.86 4.45
N ASN A 72 14.54 4.54 5.71
CA ASN A 72 14.75 5.48 6.80
C ASN A 72 16.21 5.84 7.04
N ASN A 73 17.14 4.96 6.63
CA ASN A 73 18.58 5.17 6.75
C ASN A 73 19.26 5.63 5.46
N ASP A 74 18.53 5.71 4.33
CA ASP A 74 19.10 6.20 3.06
C ASP A 74 18.99 7.74 2.97
N PRO A 75 20.13 8.47 3.02
CA PRO A 75 20.13 9.94 2.98
C PRO A 75 19.60 10.53 1.67
N ARG A 76 19.50 9.72 0.60
CA ARG A 76 18.98 10.18 -0.69
C ARG A 76 17.46 10.39 -0.68
N VAL A 77 16.75 9.76 0.25
CA VAL A 77 15.28 9.73 0.29
C VAL A 77 14.68 10.04 1.66
N ASN A 78 15.42 9.89 2.74
CA ASN A 78 14.87 9.92 4.09
C ASN A 78 14.33 11.30 4.55
N GLU A 79 14.54 12.35 3.79
CA GLU A 79 13.90 13.65 4.02
C GLU A 79 12.48 13.73 3.44
N VAL A 80 12.19 12.91 2.40
CA VAL A 80 10.91 12.93 1.70
C VAL A 80 10.10 11.63 1.86
N MET A 81 10.73 10.55 2.32
CA MET A 81 10.07 9.27 2.56
C MET A 81 10.44 8.73 3.94
N LYS A 82 9.42 8.33 4.69
CA LYS A 82 9.57 7.57 5.94
C LYS A 82 8.62 6.41 5.94
N VAL A 83 9.06 5.27 6.46
CA VAL A 83 8.22 4.09 6.65
C VAL A 83 8.21 3.73 8.13
N CYS A 84 7.03 3.55 8.69
CA CYS A 84 6.85 3.28 10.10
C CYS A 84 5.88 2.11 10.31
N PHE A 85 6.33 1.09 11.03
CA PHE A 85 5.45 0.03 11.52
C PHE A 85 5.19 0.22 13.02
N ILE A 86 3.93 0.52 13.38
CA ILE A 86 3.54 0.69 14.79
C ILE A 86 3.11 -0.68 15.33
N PRO A 87 3.86 -1.27 16.27
CA PRO A 87 3.54 -2.58 16.81
C PRO A 87 2.30 -2.55 17.70
N ASN A 88 1.69 -3.71 17.91
CA ASN A 88 0.61 -3.93 18.86
C ASN A 88 -0.60 -3.00 18.69
N PHE A 89 -1.10 -2.89 17.45
CA PHE A 89 -2.27 -2.09 17.13
C PHE A 89 -3.48 -2.44 18.02
N ARG A 90 -4.09 -1.43 18.60
CA ARG A 90 -5.22 -1.51 19.52
C ARG A 90 -6.02 -0.19 19.54
N VAL A 91 -7.14 -0.16 20.23
CA VAL A 91 -8.03 1.01 20.28
C VAL A 91 -7.29 2.29 20.70
N SER A 92 -6.44 2.23 21.72
CA SER A 92 -5.69 3.40 22.18
C SER A 92 -4.69 3.94 21.16
N ASN A 93 -4.09 3.08 20.32
CA ASN A 93 -3.27 3.54 19.19
C ASN A 93 -4.13 4.18 18.09
N ALA A 94 -5.30 3.58 17.81
CA ALA A 94 -6.22 4.08 16.81
C ALA A 94 -6.71 5.51 17.12
N GLN A 95 -6.94 5.83 18.39
CA GLN A 95 -7.35 7.17 18.84
C GLN A 95 -6.33 8.27 18.50
N LEU A 96 -5.06 7.92 18.37
CA LEU A 96 -3.99 8.85 17.98
C LEU A 96 -3.76 8.84 16.46
N ILE A 97 -3.81 7.66 15.83
CA ILE A 97 -3.50 7.49 14.42
C ILE A 97 -4.60 8.03 13.51
N TYR A 98 -5.88 7.79 13.85
CA TYR A 98 -6.98 8.18 12.96
C TYR A 98 -7.08 9.70 12.76
N PRO A 99 -6.98 10.55 13.81
CA PRO A 99 -7.00 11.99 13.62
C PRO A 99 -5.74 12.56 12.95
N ALA A 100 -4.64 11.81 12.93
CA ALA A 100 -3.39 12.24 12.32
C ALA A 100 -3.29 11.88 10.82
N ALA A 101 -4.16 11.01 10.32
CA ALA A 101 -4.09 10.51 8.95
C ALA A 101 -4.57 11.54 7.92
N GLU A 102 -3.80 11.76 6.86
CA GLU A 102 -4.23 12.49 5.65
C GLU A 102 -4.77 11.55 4.59
N ILE A 103 -4.19 10.35 4.45
CA ILE A 103 -4.64 9.32 3.50
C ILE A 103 -5.01 8.06 4.26
N SER A 104 -6.18 7.53 3.94
CA SER A 104 -6.71 6.25 4.43
C SER A 104 -6.66 5.21 3.32
N GLU A 105 -5.76 4.22 3.46
CA GLU A 105 -5.59 3.13 2.49
C GLU A 105 -6.66 2.05 2.68
N GLN A 106 -7.60 1.98 1.74
CA GLN A 106 -8.74 1.04 1.74
C GLN A 106 -8.74 0.20 0.45
N ILE A 107 -7.63 -0.50 0.22
CA ILE A 107 -7.29 -1.17 -1.03
C ILE A 107 -7.54 -2.68 -1.00
N SER A 108 -8.46 -3.16 -0.19
CA SER A 108 -8.82 -4.59 -0.18
C SER A 108 -9.27 -5.05 -1.57
N THR A 109 -8.97 -6.30 -1.90
CA THR A 109 -9.48 -6.92 -3.14
C THR A 109 -10.99 -6.79 -3.17
N ALA A 110 -11.51 -6.35 -4.29
CA ALA A 110 -12.92 -6.12 -4.49
C ALA A 110 -13.77 -7.36 -4.13
N GLY A 111 -14.90 -7.16 -3.46
CA GLY A 111 -15.79 -8.23 -3.01
C GLY A 111 -15.34 -9.01 -1.77
N LYS A 112 -14.13 -8.80 -1.27
CA LYS A 112 -13.60 -9.54 -0.09
C LYS A 112 -13.72 -8.78 1.22
N GLU A 113 -13.93 -7.47 1.21
CA GLU A 113 -14.19 -6.65 2.39
C GLU A 113 -15.65 -6.18 2.38
N ALA A 114 -16.51 -6.76 3.21
CA ALA A 114 -17.95 -6.51 3.16
C ALA A 114 -18.30 -5.03 3.43
N SER A 115 -17.65 -4.40 4.42
CA SER A 115 -17.85 -2.98 4.73
C SER A 115 -16.59 -2.35 5.34
N GLY A 116 -15.95 -3.04 6.26
CA GLY A 116 -14.88 -2.48 7.07
C GLY A 116 -15.40 -1.43 8.08
N THR A 117 -14.57 -1.08 9.04
CA THR A 117 -14.90 -0.03 10.04
C THR A 117 -13.85 1.06 10.07
N SER A 118 -12.60 0.77 9.68
CA SER A 118 -11.51 1.75 9.69
C SER A 118 -11.70 2.84 8.63
N ASN A 119 -12.27 2.51 7.47
CA ASN A 119 -12.62 3.48 6.44
C ASN A 119 -13.56 4.57 6.98
N MET A 120 -14.66 4.19 7.61
CA MET A 120 -15.61 5.14 8.19
C MET A 120 -14.96 6.03 9.26
N LYS A 121 -14.18 5.41 10.16
CA LYS A 121 -13.51 6.15 11.24
C LYS A 121 -12.46 7.14 10.72
N LEU A 122 -11.66 6.73 9.72
CA LEU A 122 -10.68 7.60 9.10
C LEU A 122 -11.35 8.74 8.32
N MET A 123 -12.41 8.45 7.55
CA MET A 123 -13.22 9.48 6.87
C MET A 123 -13.78 10.51 7.83
N MET A 124 -14.39 10.07 8.96
CA MET A 124 -14.92 10.95 10.00
C MET A 124 -13.86 11.82 10.68
N ASN A 125 -12.57 11.43 10.59
CA ASN A 125 -11.44 12.18 11.11
C ASN A 125 -10.69 13.00 10.05
N GLY A 126 -11.23 13.13 8.83
CA GLY A 126 -10.71 14.00 7.79
C GLY A 126 -9.72 13.35 6.82
N ALA A 127 -9.40 12.06 6.99
CA ALA A 127 -8.52 11.38 6.04
C ALA A 127 -9.20 11.16 4.69
N ILE A 128 -8.50 11.47 3.60
CA ILE A 128 -8.99 11.18 2.25
C ILE A 128 -8.83 9.69 1.98
N THR A 129 -9.89 9.03 1.53
CA THR A 129 -9.86 7.60 1.22
C THR A 129 -9.25 7.35 -0.14
N LEU A 130 -8.16 6.58 -0.18
CA LEU A 130 -7.66 5.92 -1.38
C LEU A 130 -8.08 4.45 -1.32
N GLY A 131 -8.94 4.04 -2.21
CA GLY A 131 -9.57 2.74 -2.10
C GLY A 131 -9.93 2.11 -3.43
N THR A 132 -10.26 0.82 -3.40
CA THR A 132 -10.77 0.07 -4.53
C THR A 132 -12.23 0.49 -4.79
N LEU A 133 -12.56 0.83 -6.03
CA LEU A 133 -13.92 1.14 -6.43
C LEU A 133 -14.74 -0.16 -6.61
N ASP A 134 -16.03 -0.12 -6.29
CA ASP A 134 -16.93 -1.26 -6.49
C ASP A 134 -17.08 -1.66 -7.97
N GLY A 135 -16.85 -0.73 -8.90
CA GLY A 135 -16.81 -1.01 -10.33
C GLY A 135 -15.69 -1.97 -10.76
N ALA A 136 -14.56 -2.00 -10.04
CA ALA A 136 -13.50 -2.98 -10.25
C ALA A 136 -13.92 -4.42 -9.85
N ASN A 137 -14.98 -4.59 -9.04
CA ASN A 137 -15.53 -5.91 -8.73
C ASN A 137 -16.00 -6.66 -9.98
N ILE A 138 -16.63 -5.97 -10.90
CA ILE A 138 -17.14 -6.59 -12.14
C ILE A 138 -15.98 -6.99 -13.04
N GLU A 139 -14.95 -6.17 -13.16
CA GLU A 139 -13.75 -6.48 -13.95
C GLU A 139 -12.94 -7.62 -13.34
N VAL A 140 -12.79 -7.64 -12.03
CA VAL A 140 -12.11 -8.72 -11.29
C VAL A 140 -12.83 -10.04 -11.46
N GLU A 141 -14.15 -10.09 -11.27
CA GLU A 141 -14.95 -11.29 -11.49
C GLU A 141 -14.91 -11.75 -12.95
N GLN A 142 -14.90 -10.83 -13.91
CA GLN A 142 -14.77 -11.14 -15.33
C GLN A 142 -13.39 -11.67 -15.70
N LEU A 143 -12.32 -11.12 -15.15
CA LEU A 143 -10.95 -11.62 -15.32
C LEU A 143 -10.81 -13.05 -14.81
N TRP A 144 -11.36 -13.34 -13.64
CA TRP A 144 -11.37 -14.70 -13.08
C TRP A 144 -12.27 -15.65 -13.86
N ALA A 145 -13.49 -15.22 -14.21
CA ALA A 145 -14.47 -16.05 -14.91
C ALA A 145 -14.03 -16.39 -16.35
N SER A 146 -13.32 -15.48 -17.00
CA SER A 146 -12.78 -15.68 -18.36
C SER A 146 -11.50 -16.51 -18.41
N ASN A 147 -10.88 -16.79 -17.25
CA ASN A 147 -9.57 -17.43 -17.14
C ASN A 147 -8.49 -16.71 -17.99
N SER A 148 -8.61 -15.38 -18.12
CA SER A 148 -7.78 -14.54 -19.00
C SER A 148 -6.66 -13.81 -18.25
N TYR A 149 -6.63 -13.86 -16.91
CA TYR A 149 -5.59 -13.25 -16.10
C TYR A 149 -4.44 -14.21 -15.83
N PHE A 150 -3.24 -13.79 -16.19
CA PHE A 150 -2.00 -14.48 -15.88
C PHE A 150 -0.99 -13.52 -15.25
N ALA A 151 -0.53 -13.83 -14.04
CA ALA A 151 0.46 -13.04 -13.30
C ALA A 151 1.75 -12.82 -14.11
N TRP A 152 2.17 -13.82 -14.90
CA TRP A 152 3.32 -13.72 -15.81
C TRP A 152 3.13 -12.65 -16.89
N ASP A 153 1.95 -12.54 -17.47
CA ASP A 153 1.69 -11.55 -18.52
C ASP A 153 1.70 -10.13 -17.92
N THR A 154 1.12 -9.96 -16.73
CA THR A 154 1.16 -8.68 -15.99
C THR A 154 2.61 -8.29 -15.65
N LEU A 155 3.39 -9.23 -15.13
CA LEU A 155 4.80 -9.02 -14.83
C LEU A 155 5.61 -8.64 -16.06
N ASN A 156 5.37 -9.30 -17.18
CA ASN A 156 6.07 -9.01 -18.44
C ASN A 156 5.61 -7.69 -19.07
N GLY A 157 4.38 -7.28 -18.85
CA GLY A 157 3.81 -6.02 -19.31
C GLY A 157 4.36 -4.77 -18.59
N ASP A 158 4.88 -4.93 -17.36
CA ASP A 158 5.46 -3.83 -16.58
C ASP A 158 6.79 -4.25 -15.92
N ARG A 159 7.77 -4.62 -16.75
CA ARG A 159 9.11 -5.05 -16.29
C ARG A 159 9.91 -3.93 -15.64
N GLU A 160 9.68 -2.69 -16.03
CA GLU A 160 10.44 -1.54 -15.57
C GLU A 160 10.13 -1.21 -14.10
N ARG A 161 8.88 -1.26 -13.70
CA ARG A 161 8.44 -0.89 -12.35
C ARG A 161 8.06 -2.11 -11.51
N LEU A 162 6.99 -2.79 -11.88
CA LEU A 162 6.53 -3.98 -11.18
C LEU A 162 7.60 -5.09 -11.23
N GLY A 163 8.20 -5.32 -12.39
CA GLY A 163 9.26 -6.32 -12.54
C GLY A 163 10.45 -6.08 -11.63
N ARG A 164 10.89 -4.83 -11.51
CA ARG A 164 11.96 -4.45 -10.58
C ARG A 164 11.59 -4.74 -9.12
N VAL A 165 10.41 -4.32 -8.68
CA VAL A 165 9.93 -4.60 -7.33
C VAL A 165 9.85 -6.11 -7.06
N MET A 166 9.37 -6.88 -8.03
CA MET A 166 9.28 -8.35 -7.91
C MET A 166 10.66 -9.02 -7.85
N ASP A 167 11.64 -8.52 -8.60
CA ASP A 167 13.02 -9.04 -8.54
C ASP A 167 13.69 -8.71 -7.19
N GLU A 168 13.41 -7.54 -6.62
CA GLU A 168 13.88 -7.11 -5.29
C GLU A 168 13.32 -7.94 -4.13
N LEU A 169 12.22 -8.66 -4.32
CA LEU A 169 11.76 -9.65 -3.34
C LEU A 169 12.69 -10.87 -3.26
N LYS A 170 13.45 -11.17 -4.32
CA LYS A 170 14.35 -12.33 -4.42
C LYS A 170 15.81 -11.98 -4.15
N ASP A 171 16.21 -10.74 -4.42
CA ASP A 171 17.56 -10.29 -4.21
C ASP A 171 17.81 -9.78 -2.77
N ASN A 172 18.93 -9.09 -2.56
CA ASN A 172 19.31 -8.59 -1.25
C ASN A 172 19.03 -7.09 -1.06
N THR A 173 18.33 -6.42 -1.98
CA THR A 173 18.09 -4.97 -1.92
C THR A 173 17.36 -4.59 -0.61
N PHE A 174 16.33 -5.34 -0.26
CA PHE A 174 15.57 -5.16 0.99
C PHE A 174 15.72 -6.34 1.96
N ALA A 175 16.69 -7.21 1.74
CA ALA A 175 16.92 -8.35 2.61
C ALA A 175 17.29 -7.89 4.01
N GLY A 176 16.49 -8.33 4.98
CA GLY A 176 16.79 -8.14 6.40
C GLY A 176 17.74 -9.23 6.93
N LEU A 177 17.97 -9.26 8.24
CA LEU A 177 18.77 -10.28 8.91
C LEU A 177 18.25 -11.71 8.67
N SER A 178 16.99 -11.88 8.32
CA SER A 178 16.33 -13.16 8.08
C SER A 178 16.32 -13.60 6.60
N GLY A 179 17.04 -12.91 5.72
CA GLY A 179 17.13 -13.21 4.29
C GLY A 179 16.11 -12.47 3.42
N ASN A 180 16.03 -12.84 2.15
CA ASN A 180 15.14 -12.25 1.16
C ASN A 180 13.65 -12.63 1.35
N PHE A 181 12.81 -12.26 0.38
CA PHE A 181 11.35 -12.44 0.40
C PHE A 181 10.86 -13.32 -0.77
N GLU A 182 11.68 -14.27 -1.20
CA GLU A 182 11.33 -15.19 -2.29
C GLU A 182 10.02 -15.95 -2.03
N SER A 183 9.68 -16.18 -0.76
CA SER A 183 8.40 -16.79 -0.37
C SER A 183 7.19 -15.95 -0.81
N ILE A 184 7.28 -14.63 -0.74
CA ILE A 184 6.23 -13.71 -1.23
C ILE A 184 6.17 -13.75 -2.76
N TYR A 185 7.33 -13.69 -3.43
CA TYR A 185 7.40 -13.83 -4.88
C TYR A 185 6.73 -15.12 -5.36
N ASN A 186 7.08 -16.25 -4.73
CA ASN A 186 6.54 -17.55 -5.09
C ASN A 186 5.03 -17.65 -4.84
N GLU A 187 4.53 -17.06 -3.76
CA GLU A 187 3.08 -17.01 -3.48
C GLU A 187 2.31 -16.28 -4.58
N LEU A 188 2.82 -15.13 -5.03
CA LEU A 188 2.20 -14.37 -6.12
C LEU A 188 2.27 -15.12 -7.45
N MET A 189 3.44 -15.66 -7.80
CA MET A 189 3.65 -16.24 -9.13
C MET A 189 3.06 -17.65 -9.26
N ASN A 190 3.23 -18.52 -8.25
CA ASN A 190 2.78 -19.91 -8.31
C ASN A 190 1.26 -20.04 -8.13
N ASN A 191 0.63 -19.10 -7.40
CA ASN A 191 -0.81 -19.07 -7.18
C ASN A 191 -1.55 -18.10 -8.10
N ASN A 192 -0.86 -17.59 -9.15
CA ASN A 192 -1.41 -16.68 -10.14
C ASN A 192 -2.04 -15.41 -9.52
N ASP A 193 -1.36 -14.83 -8.51
CA ASP A 193 -1.74 -13.57 -7.85
C ASP A 193 -3.22 -13.54 -7.39
N PRO A 194 -3.59 -14.37 -6.40
CA PRO A 194 -4.99 -14.64 -6.06
C PRO A 194 -5.76 -13.43 -5.51
N ASP A 195 -5.07 -12.38 -5.12
CA ASP A 195 -5.65 -11.13 -4.63
C ASP A 195 -5.42 -9.95 -5.58
N LEU A 196 -4.98 -10.23 -6.84
CA LEU A 196 -4.76 -9.22 -7.89
C LEU A 196 -3.87 -8.04 -7.45
N VAL A 197 -2.83 -8.34 -6.68
CA VAL A 197 -1.85 -7.36 -6.21
C VAL A 197 -1.08 -6.78 -7.39
N MET A 198 -0.64 -7.65 -8.30
CA MET A 198 0.13 -7.26 -9.48
C MET A 198 -0.75 -6.60 -10.54
N ALA A 199 -1.98 -7.11 -10.75
CA ALA A 199 -2.93 -6.58 -11.72
C ALA A 199 -3.27 -5.11 -11.43
N ASP A 200 -3.52 -4.78 -10.17
CA ASP A 200 -3.94 -3.43 -9.75
C ASP A 200 -2.74 -2.51 -9.40
N PHE A 201 -1.53 -3.05 -9.37
CA PHE A 201 -0.35 -2.34 -8.87
C PHE A 201 -0.16 -0.98 -9.55
N ARG A 202 -0.16 -0.93 -10.89
CA ARG A 202 0.11 0.28 -11.65
C ARG A 202 -0.96 1.35 -11.44
N SER A 203 -2.22 0.97 -11.56
CA SER A 203 -3.36 1.88 -11.37
C SER A 203 -3.41 2.44 -9.94
N TYR A 204 -3.06 1.63 -8.96
CA TYR A 204 -2.96 2.05 -7.56
C TYR A 204 -1.85 3.08 -7.34
N VAL A 205 -0.65 2.83 -7.86
CA VAL A 205 0.47 3.79 -7.73
C VAL A 205 0.15 5.10 -8.43
N ASP A 206 -0.40 5.06 -9.64
CA ASP A 206 -0.79 6.25 -10.40
C ASP A 206 -1.89 7.06 -9.67
N ALA A 207 -2.85 6.39 -9.05
CA ALA A 207 -3.89 7.03 -8.23
C ALA A 207 -3.29 7.71 -6.97
N TRP A 208 -2.34 7.05 -6.32
CA TRP A 208 -1.63 7.60 -5.16
C TRP A 208 -0.81 8.85 -5.56
N GLU A 209 -0.07 8.80 -6.66
CA GLU A 209 0.72 9.93 -7.15
C GLU A 209 -0.18 11.12 -7.51
N LYS A 210 -1.31 10.87 -8.18
CA LYS A 210 -2.30 11.90 -8.49
C LYS A 210 -2.89 12.54 -7.24
N LEU A 211 -3.17 11.73 -6.21
CA LEU A 211 -3.69 12.23 -4.94
C LEU A 211 -2.66 13.10 -4.23
N THR A 212 -1.46 12.58 -4.00
CA THR A 212 -0.40 13.27 -3.25
C THR A 212 0.14 14.48 -3.98
N GLY A 213 0.16 14.47 -5.31
CA GLY A 213 0.50 15.63 -6.14
C GLY A 213 -0.41 16.85 -5.90
N SER A 214 -1.63 16.63 -5.40
CA SER A 214 -2.55 17.72 -5.03
C SER A 214 -2.34 18.27 -3.61
N TYR A 215 -1.44 17.68 -2.81
CA TYR A 215 -1.24 18.08 -1.40
C TYR A 215 -0.67 19.51 -1.25
N GLY A 216 0.09 19.98 -2.22
CA GLY A 216 0.61 21.35 -2.25
C GLY A 216 -0.49 22.42 -2.31
N ASP A 217 -1.63 22.10 -2.91
CA ASP A 217 -2.83 22.95 -2.92
C ASP A 217 -3.70 22.60 -1.71
N GLN A 218 -3.43 23.25 -0.58
CA GLN A 218 -4.11 22.99 0.69
C GLN A 218 -5.61 23.32 0.65
N GLU A 219 -6.06 24.24 -0.18
CA GLU A 219 -7.48 24.55 -0.34
C GLU A 219 -8.20 23.37 -1.00
N THR A 220 -7.68 22.91 -2.12
CA THR A 220 -8.20 21.72 -2.82
C THR A 220 -8.13 20.47 -1.93
N TRP A 221 -7.03 20.27 -1.19
CA TRP A 221 -6.89 19.14 -0.27
C TRP A 221 -7.95 19.17 0.83
N ASN A 222 -8.07 20.27 1.54
CA ASN A 222 -9.03 20.44 2.63
C ASN A 222 -10.47 20.32 2.15
N ARG A 223 -10.79 20.80 0.94
CA ARG A 223 -12.10 20.61 0.33
C ARG A 223 -12.40 19.13 0.07
N LYS A 224 -11.45 18.36 -0.45
CA LYS A 224 -11.59 16.91 -0.65
C LYS A 224 -11.81 16.19 0.69
N ALA A 225 -11.02 16.51 1.71
CA ALA A 225 -11.14 15.95 3.04
C ALA A 225 -12.51 16.23 3.65
N LEU A 226 -13.00 17.49 3.55
CA LEU A 226 -14.31 17.88 4.05
C LEU A 226 -15.46 17.15 3.34
N LEU A 227 -15.42 17.05 2.01
CA LEU A 227 -16.41 16.32 1.22
C LEU A 227 -16.42 14.83 1.58
N ASN A 228 -15.24 14.24 1.74
CA ASN A 228 -15.10 12.84 2.16
C ASN A 228 -15.70 12.62 3.56
N THR A 229 -15.41 13.52 4.50
CA THR A 229 -15.98 13.48 5.86
C THR A 229 -17.51 13.65 5.85
N ALA A 230 -18.01 14.61 5.08
CA ALA A 230 -19.46 14.84 4.96
C ALA A 230 -20.20 13.63 4.37
N SER A 231 -19.53 12.85 3.53
CA SER A 231 -20.08 11.63 2.92
C SER A 231 -19.92 10.37 3.78
N SER A 232 -19.31 10.46 4.96
CA SER A 232 -19.00 9.30 5.81
C SER A 232 -20.19 8.65 6.50
N GLY A 233 -21.36 9.27 6.46
CA GLY A 233 -22.60 8.82 7.09
C GLY A 233 -23.57 8.07 6.17
N TRP A 234 -23.18 7.76 4.93
CA TRP A 234 -24.02 7.08 3.93
C TRP A 234 -23.52 5.66 3.66
#